data_d626d7daf5bfbe83f1c49af4401af4cb
#
_entry.id   d626d7daf5bfbe83f1c49af4401af4cb
#
_cell.length_a   1.000
_cell.length_b   1.000
_cell.length_c   1.000
_cell.angle_alpha   90.00
_cell.angle_beta   90.00
_cell.angle_gamma   90.00
#
_symmetry.space_group_name_H-M   'P 1'
#
loop_
_entity.id
_entity.type
_entity.pdbx_description
1 polymer ?
#
loop_
_entity_poly.entity_id
_entity_poly.type
_entity_poly.pdbx_seq_one_letter_code
_entity_poly.pdbx_strand_id
1 'polypeptide(L)'
;MTDADLVDLRRDLHSHPEPAWREFYTTARIVDELECRDLDAVHVGPDVLDDDRVGVPDGDDLDGWRERALDAGARGDIVDRLDGGYTGAVAVVERGDGPTVGLRVDIDALPIEESDADAHHPAAMGFRSETEGYMHACGHDAHVTIGIGVIDAILESDFQGTLKLFFQPGEERIVGGEPMANGGRLDDIDSLFAVHVGLDHPSGEVVAGIDGFLAVAQFAATFRGASAHAGARPEAGDNAMQAAAAAIGNLYGIPRHSTGSTRVNVGVVEGGTATNIVPERVTIEGEVRGDTTELMEYMEAETHQVLRSAAGMHGCDVDIDTLGRAPSARSDSELRGIVADVAADTDGVTSVLDADHLGGSEDATY
;
A
#
# COMPACT_ATOMS: atom_id res chain seq x y z
N MET A 1 -21.61 6.49 -16.59
CA MET A 1 -22.41 6.39 -15.31
C MET A 1 -22.93 7.75 -14.90
N THR A 2 -23.98 7.81 -14.08
CA THR A 2 -24.39 9.05 -13.41
C THR A 2 -23.61 9.22 -12.10
N ASP A 3 -23.61 10.45 -11.55
CA ASP A 3 -22.99 10.69 -10.22
C ASP A 3 -23.60 9.76 -9.14
N ALA A 4 -24.86 9.39 -9.25
CA ALA A 4 -25.53 8.49 -8.32
C ALA A 4 -24.96 7.06 -8.40
N ASP A 5 -24.67 6.57 -9.61
CA ASP A 5 -24.10 5.23 -9.81
C ASP A 5 -22.66 5.15 -9.25
N LEU A 6 -21.88 6.23 -9.38
CA LEU A 6 -20.52 6.32 -8.81
C LEU A 6 -20.56 6.33 -7.28
N VAL A 7 -21.53 7.05 -6.68
CA VAL A 7 -21.72 7.04 -5.22
C VAL A 7 -22.13 5.65 -4.72
N ASP A 8 -23.00 4.94 -5.47
CA ASP A 8 -23.41 3.59 -5.09
C ASP A 8 -22.27 2.59 -5.21
N LEU A 9 -21.42 2.68 -6.25
CA LEU A 9 -20.21 1.89 -6.37
C LEU A 9 -19.26 2.14 -5.20
N ARG A 10 -19.00 3.41 -4.86
CA ARG A 10 -18.16 3.79 -3.72
C ARG A 10 -18.64 3.19 -2.42
N ARG A 11 -19.96 3.21 -2.16
CA ARG A 11 -20.56 2.66 -0.94
C ARG A 11 -20.52 1.15 -0.89
N ASP A 12 -20.68 0.48 -2.03
CA ASP A 12 -20.54 -0.96 -2.18
C ASP A 12 -19.11 -1.40 -1.81
N LEU A 13 -18.09 -0.76 -2.41
CA LEU A 13 -16.68 -1.01 -2.07
C LEU A 13 -16.39 -0.71 -0.60
N HIS A 14 -16.91 0.39 -0.06
CA HIS A 14 -16.74 0.75 1.34
C HIS A 14 -17.25 -0.31 2.31
N SER A 15 -18.36 -0.99 1.93
CA SER A 15 -18.94 -2.06 2.74
C SER A 15 -18.13 -3.37 2.70
N HIS A 16 -17.25 -3.53 1.70
CA HIS A 16 -16.46 -4.74 1.48
C HIS A 16 -14.94 -4.47 1.47
N PRO A 17 -14.38 -3.85 2.52
CA PRO A 17 -12.95 -3.54 2.57
C PRO A 17 -12.11 -4.81 2.65
N GLU A 18 -11.05 -4.85 1.86
CA GLU A 18 -10.12 -5.97 1.76
C GLU A 18 -8.67 -5.46 1.88
N PRO A 19 -7.82 -6.08 2.74
CA PRO A 19 -6.45 -5.62 2.91
C PRO A 19 -5.52 -6.15 1.80
N ALA A 20 -4.30 -5.64 1.77
CA ALA A 20 -3.24 -5.94 0.81
C ALA A 20 -3.17 -7.43 0.42
N TRP A 21 -3.14 -7.71 -0.88
CA TRP A 21 -3.12 -9.01 -1.55
C TRP A 21 -4.40 -9.85 -1.41
N ARG A 22 -5.45 -9.29 -0.82
CA ARG A 22 -6.72 -9.97 -0.56
C ARG A 22 -7.91 -9.26 -1.22
N GLU A 23 -7.66 -8.33 -2.12
CA GLU A 23 -8.64 -7.46 -2.79
C GLU A 23 -9.42 -8.23 -3.89
N PHE A 24 -9.94 -9.43 -3.53
CA PHE A 24 -10.65 -10.32 -4.46
C PHE A 24 -12.01 -9.76 -4.87
N TYR A 25 -12.83 -9.33 -3.89
CA TYR A 25 -14.12 -8.70 -4.17
C TYR A 25 -13.94 -7.39 -4.92
N THR A 26 -13.06 -6.54 -4.42
CA THR A 26 -12.75 -5.22 -4.98
C THR A 26 -12.31 -5.35 -6.43
N THR A 27 -11.35 -6.25 -6.72
CA THR A 27 -10.88 -6.50 -8.10
C THR A 27 -12.00 -7.03 -8.99
N ALA A 28 -12.82 -7.96 -8.51
CA ALA A 28 -13.94 -8.48 -9.28
C ALA A 28 -14.98 -7.40 -9.60
N ARG A 29 -15.30 -6.53 -8.62
CA ARG A 29 -16.21 -5.39 -8.83
C ARG A 29 -15.66 -4.38 -9.82
N ILE A 30 -14.35 -4.09 -9.76
CA ILE A 30 -13.68 -3.24 -10.76
C ILE A 30 -13.83 -3.84 -12.16
N VAL A 31 -13.58 -5.14 -12.32
CA VAL A 31 -13.70 -5.82 -13.62
C VAL A 31 -15.14 -5.78 -14.12
N ASP A 32 -16.16 -5.98 -13.27
CA ASP A 32 -17.56 -5.85 -13.65
C ASP A 32 -17.88 -4.46 -14.22
N GLU A 33 -17.36 -3.42 -13.59
CA GLU A 33 -17.52 -2.04 -14.07
C GLU A 33 -16.77 -1.80 -15.39
N LEU A 34 -15.56 -2.34 -15.53
CA LEU A 34 -14.76 -2.20 -16.74
C LEU A 34 -15.38 -2.93 -17.93
N GLU A 35 -15.88 -4.14 -17.75
CA GLU A 35 -16.49 -4.95 -18.82
C GLU A 35 -17.80 -4.36 -19.36
N CYS A 36 -18.46 -3.47 -18.62
CA CYS A 36 -19.64 -2.74 -19.09
C CYS A 36 -19.30 -1.57 -20.02
N ARG A 37 -18.01 -1.29 -20.28
CA ARG A 37 -17.51 -0.14 -21.04
C ARG A 37 -16.83 -0.58 -22.32
N ASP A 38 -16.75 0.32 -23.30
CA ASP A 38 -16.06 0.10 -24.58
C ASP A 38 -14.55 0.35 -24.40
N LEU A 39 -13.86 -0.64 -23.84
CA LEU A 39 -12.41 -0.64 -23.56
C LEU A 39 -11.68 -1.53 -24.55
N ASP A 40 -10.42 -1.19 -24.86
CA ASP A 40 -9.57 -1.95 -25.75
C ASP A 40 -8.98 -3.19 -25.06
N ALA A 41 -8.66 -3.10 -23.75
CA ALA A 41 -8.22 -4.23 -22.95
C ALA A 41 -8.52 -4.05 -21.45
N VAL A 42 -8.70 -5.18 -20.77
CA VAL A 42 -8.72 -5.30 -19.30
C VAL A 42 -7.79 -6.45 -18.91
N HIS A 43 -6.76 -6.13 -18.14
CA HIS A 43 -5.79 -7.08 -17.64
C HIS A 43 -5.99 -7.28 -16.14
N VAL A 44 -5.87 -8.50 -15.63
CA VAL A 44 -5.97 -8.87 -14.21
C VAL A 44 -5.08 -10.06 -13.89
N GLY A 45 -4.81 -10.25 -12.62
CA GLY A 45 -4.05 -11.40 -12.15
C GLY A 45 -2.56 -11.29 -12.51
N PRO A 46 -1.89 -12.41 -12.86
CA PRO A 46 -0.46 -12.41 -13.24
C PRO A 46 -0.11 -11.54 -14.45
N ASP A 47 -1.11 -11.04 -15.19
CA ASP A 47 -0.88 -10.17 -16.35
C ASP A 47 -0.56 -8.72 -15.95
N VAL A 48 -0.71 -8.36 -14.67
CA VAL A 48 -0.55 -6.97 -14.17
C VAL A 48 0.49 -6.81 -13.08
N LEU A 49 0.94 -7.90 -12.46
CA LEU A 49 1.89 -7.90 -11.35
C LEU A 49 3.08 -8.82 -11.67
N ASP A 50 4.27 -8.37 -11.31
CA ASP A 50 5.46 -9.23 -11.28
C ASP A 50 5.33 -10.32 -10.20
N ASP A 51 6.05 -11.44 -10.37
CA ASP A 51 6.04 -12.55 -9.42
C ASP A 51 6.81 -12.25 -8.13
N ASP A 52 7.73 -11.28 -8.14
CA ASP A 52 8.51 -10.85 -6.96
C ASP A 52 7.67 -9.95 -6.07
N ARG A 53 6.85 -10.57 -5.23
CA ARG A 53 5.91 -9.90 -4.33
C ARG A 53 6.24 -10.16 -2.87
N VAL A 54 6.33 -9.09 -2.09
CA VAL A 54 6.60 -9.13 -0.65
C VAL A 54 5.29 -9.19 0.14
N GLY A 55 5.29 -9.90 1.25
CA GLY A 55 4.18 -9.88 2.21
C GLY A 55 2.90 -10.59 1.73
N VAL A 56 3.01 -11.45 0.72
CA VAL A 56 1.87 -12.28 0.26
C VAL A 56 1.47 -13.22 1.40
N PRO A 57 0.17 -13.26 1.78
CA PRO A 57 -0.34 -14.14 2.82
C PRO A 57 -0.17 -15.62 2.47
N ASP A 58 -0.29 -16.48 3.49
CA ASP A 58 -0.35 -17.91 3.24
C ASP A 58 -1.65 -18.33 2.52
N GLY A 59 -1.64 -19.55 1.95
CA GLY A 59 -2.76 -20.02 1.15
C GLY A 59 -4.08 -20.14 1.93
N ASP A 60 -4.02 -20.52 3.21
CA ASP A 60 -5.23 -20.68 4.03
C ASP A 60 -5.90 -19.31 4.29
N ASP A 61 -5.12 -18.26 4.48
CA ASP A 61 -5.61 -16.90 4.64
C ASP A 61 -6.20 -16.35 3.32
N LEU A 62 -5.48 -16.52 2.21
CA LEU A 62 -5.99 -16.13 0.88
C LEU A 62 -7.30 -16.85 0.54
N ASP A 63 -7.38 -18.17 0.81
CA ASP A 63 -8.60 -18.95 0.57
C ASP A 63 -9.78 -18.42 1.39
N GLY A 64 -9.55 -18.01 2.63
CA GLY A 64 -10.58 -17.41 3.49
C GLY A 64 -11.15 -16.11 2.93
N TRP A 65 -10.30 -15.24 2.38
CA TRP A 65 -10.73 -14.00 1.73
C TRP A 65 -11.40 -14.25 0.38
N ARG A 66 -10.92 -15.22 -0.35
CA ARG A 66 -11.51 -15.67 -1.60
C ARG A 66 -12.94 -16.19 -1.41
N GLU A 67 -13.17 -17.05 -0.38
CA GLU A 67 -14.50 -17.52 -0.01
C GLU A 67 -15.42 -16.36 0.39
N ARG A 68 -14.92 -15.42 1.20
CA ARG A 68 -15.66 -14.20 1.57
C ARG A 68 -16.09 -13.39 0.35
N ALA A 69 -15.19 -13.16 -0.60
CA ALA A 69 -15.52 -12.44 -1.83
C ALA A 69 -16.63 -13.13 -2.65
N LEU A 70 -16.55 -14.46 -2.77
CA LEU A 70 -17.58 -15.25 -3.45
C LEU A 70 -18.92 -15.19 -2.73
N ASP A 71 -18.95 -15.24 -1.41
CA ASP A 71 -20.16 -15.13 -0.59
C ASP A 71 -20.78 -13.74 -0.68
N ALA A 72 -19.99 -12.69 -0.85
CA ALA A 72 -20.40 -11.32 -1.13
C ALA A 72 -20.92 -11.13 -2.57
N GLY A 73 -20.77 -12.13 -3.44
CA GLY A 73 -21.30 -12.12 -4.81
C GLY A 73 -20.27 -11.80 -5.90
N ALA A 74 -18.98 -11.79 -5.59
CA ALA A 74 -17.92 -11.64 -6.59
C ALA A 74 -18.00 -12.77 -7.65
N ARG A 75 -17.68 -12.42 -8.90
CA ARG A 75 -17.65 -13.38 -10.00
C ARG A 75 -16.53 -14.42 -9.82
N GLY A 76 -16.92 -15.69 -9.76
CA GLY A 76 -15.99 -16.79 -9.56
C GLY A 76 -14.93 -16.91 -10.66
N ASP A 77 -15.28 -16.64 -11.93
CA ASP A 77 -14.35 -16.66 -13.05
C ASP A 77 -13.26 -15.58 -12.96
N ILE A 78 -13.56 -14.45 -12.35
CA ILE A 78 -12.56 -13.41 -12.06
C ILE A 78 -11.73 -13.81 -10.83
N VAL A 79 -12.38 -14.17 -9.72
CA VAL A 79 -11.72 -14.60 -8.49
C VAL A 79 -10.72 -15.75 -8.75
N ASP A 80 -11.03 -16.68 -9.65
CA ASP A 80 -10.14 -17.77 -10.06
C ASP A 80 -8.86 -17.28 -10.77
N ARG A 81 -8.90 -16.13 -11.45
CA ARG A 81 -7.73 -15.50 -12.08
C ARG A 81 -6.81 -14.80 -11.10
N LEU A 82 -7.30 -14.50 -9.90
CA LEU A 82 -6.58 -13.79 -8.84
C LEU A 82 -5.89 -14.75 -7.86
N ASP A 83 -5.85 -16.04 -8.18
CA ASP A 83 -5.25 -17.08 -7.32
C ASP A 83 -3.84 -16.70 -6.89
N GLY A 84 -3.49 -16.99 -5.62
CA GLY A 84 -2.22 -16.57 -5.04
C GLY A 84 -2.13 -15.08 -4.69
N GLY A 85 -3.26 -14.36 -4.62
CA GLY A 85 -3.29 -12.93 -4.27
C GLY A 85 -2.79 -12.01 -5.39
N TYR A 86 -2.93 -12.41 -6.66
CA TYR A 86 -2.68 -11.52 -7.81
C TYR A 86 -3.88 -10.61 -8.05
N THR A 87 -4.15 -9.72 -7.09
CA THR A 87 -5.26 -8.77 -7.12
C THR A 87 -4.89 -7.50 -7.91
N GLY A 88 -5.88 -6.63 -8.18
CA GLY A 88 -5.71 -5.45 -9.01
C GLY A 88 -5.98 -5.66 -10.49
N ALA A 89 -6.04 -4.56 -11.24
CA ALA A 89 -6.39 -4.56 -12.66
C ALA A 89 -5.70 -3.42 -13.41
N VAL A 90 -5.56 -3.56 -14.74
CA VAL A 90 -5.17 -2.48 -15.65
C VAL A 90 -6.19 -2.40 -16.78
N ALA A 91 -6.83 -1.25 -16.94
CA ALA A 91 -7.72 -0.94 -18.05
C ALA A 91 -6.99 -0.11 -19.12
N VAL A 92 -7.26 -0.39 -20.40
CA VAL A 92 -6.68 0.33 -21.54
C VAL A 92 -7.79 0.91 -22.42
N VAL A 93 -7.67 2.19 -22.73
CA VAL A 93 -8.56 2.94 -23.64
C VAL A 93 -7.72 3.58 -24.73
N GLU A 94 -7.85 3.12 -25.98
CA GLU A 94 -7.14 3.69 -27.15
C GLU A 94 -8.06 4.59 -27.95
N ARG A 95 -7.65 5.83 -28.19
CA ARG A 95 -8.41 6.86 -28.92
C ARG A 95 -7.55 7.55 -29.97
N GLY A 96 -7.00 6.74 -30.91
CA GLY A 96 -6.18 7.25 -32.01
C GLY A 96 -4.73 7.56 -31.62
N ASP A 97 -4.06 8.33 -32.49
CA ASP A 97 -2.66 8.69 -32.30
C ASP A 97 -2.51 9.80 -31.22
N GLY A 98 -1.60 9.61 -30.27
CA GLY A 98 -1.35 10.56 -29.20
C GLY A 98 -0.47 10.00 -28.09
N PRO A 99 -0.31 10.71 -26.97
CA PRO A 99 0.48 10.23 -25.84
C PRO A 99 -0.20 9.06 -25.13
N THR A 100 0.61 8.24 -24.46
CA THR A 100 0.12 7.27 -23.49
C THR A 100 0.16 7.90 -22.10
N VAL A 101 -1.01 8.05 -21.50
CA VAL A 101 -1.19 8.61 -20.16
C VAL A 101 -1.59 7.52 -19.20
N GLY A 102 -0.87 7.43 -18.09
CA GLY A 102 -1.21 6.55 -16.97
C GLY A 102 -1.95 7.29 -15.87
N LEU A 103 -2.92 6.63 -15.26
CA LEU A 103 -3.50 7.04 -13.98
C LEU A 103 -3.47 5.87 -13.02
N ARG A 104 -2.89 6.07 -11.83
CA ARG A 104 -2.87 5.08 -10.75
C ARG A 104 -3.87 5.45 -9.66
N VAL A 105 -4.63 4.48 -9.24
CA VAL A 105 -5.47 4.49 -8.05
C VAL A 105 -5.18 3.24 -7.22
N ASP A 106 -5.15 3.36 -5.91
CA ASP A 106 -5.05 2.24 -4.99
C ASP A 106 -6.41 1.66 -4.62
N ILE A 107 -6.45 0.43 -4.09
CA ILE A 107 -7.70 -0.29 -3.91
C ILE A 107 -7.85 -1.05 -2.58
N ASP A 108 -6.80 -1.14 -1.77
CA ASP A 108 -6.79 -1.91 -0.53
C ASP A 108 -7.33 -1.13 0.68
N ALA A 109 -7.49 -1.81 1.81
CA ALA A 109 -8.07 -1.27 3.02
C ALA A 109 -7.18 -1.54 4.24
N LEU A 110 -7.41 -0.76 5.30
CA LEU A 110 -6.68 -0.80 6.56
C LEU A 110 -7.30 -1.76 7.58
N PRO A 111 -6.47 -2.40 8.44
CA PRO A 111 -6.93 -3.21 9.56
C PRO A 111 -7.38 -2.31 10.73
N ILE A 112 -8.44 -1.57 10.51
CA ILE A 112 -9.04 -0.64 11.48
C ILE A 112 -10.52 -0.97 11.59
N GLU A 113 -11.02 -1.16 12.83
CA GLU A 113 -12.45 -1.34 13.09
C GLU A 113 -13.21 -0.04 12.85
N GLU A 114 -14.17 -0.08 11.95
CA GLU A 114 -15.00 1.07 11.65
C GLU A 114 -16.04 1.32 12.75
N SER A 115 -16.26 2.59 13.11
CA SER A 115 -17.21 2.99 14.13
C SER A 115 -18.66 2.60 13.76
N ASP A 116 -19.39 2.05 14.74
CA ASP A 116 -20.82 1.75 14.65
C ASP A 116 -21.72 2.85 15.25
N ALA A 117 -21.14 3.97 15.66
CA ALA A 117 -21.86 5.07 16.30
C ALA A 117 -22.89 5.71 15.33
N ASP A 118 -24.08 6.06 15.84
CA ASP A 118 -25.13 6.75 15.06
C ASP A 118 -24.67 8.06 14.39
N ALA A 119 -23.63 8.69 14.92
CA ALA A 119 -23.05 9.91 14.37
C ALA A 119 -22.06 9.63 13.21
N HIS A 120 -21.64 8.38 13.03
CA HIS A 120 -20.77 7.98 11.93
C HIS A 120 -21.57 7.83 10.65
N HIS A 121 -21.21 8.60 9.61
CA HIS A 121 -22.02 8.71 8.41
C HIS A 121 -22.23 7.36 7.68
N PRO A 122 -21.20 6.50 7.47
CA PRO A 122 -21.41 5.18 6.88
C PRO A 122 -22.39 4.31 7.65
N ALA A 123 -22.29 4.28 8.99
CA ALA A 123 -23.23 3.53 9.82
C ALA A 123 -24.65 4.09 9.73
N ALA A 124 -24.81 5.42 9.83
CA ALA A 124 -26.11 6.09 9.72
C ALA A 124 -26.80 5.89 8.36
N MET A 125 -26.02 5.76 7.27
CA MET A 125 -26.53 5.62 5.91
C MET A 125 -26.54 4.17 5.42
N GLY A 126 -26.11 3.20 6.24
CA GLY A 126 -26.22 1.77 5.96
C GLY A 126 -25.20 1.22 4.95
N PHE A 127 -24.03 1.84 4.88
CA PHE A 127 -22.90 1.34 4.06
C PHE A 127 -21.59 1.20 4.87
N ARG A 128 -21.67 1.05 6.20
CA ARG A 128 -20.56 0.71 7.06
C ARG A 128 -19.93 -0.61 6.62
N SER A 129 -18.62 -0.77 6.82
CA SER A 129 -17.90 -2.02 6.61
C SER A 129 -18.65 -3.23 7.19
N GLU A 130 -18.82 -4.26 6.39
CA GLU A 130 -19.34 -5.58 6.77
C GLU A 130 -18.19 -6.55 7.15
N THR A 131 -16.93 -6.10 7.00
CA THR A 131 -15.74 -6.86 7.34
C THR A 131 -15.21 -6.42 8.70
N GLU A 132 -15.42 -7.24 9.75
CA GLU A 132 -14.95 -6.96 11.11
C GLU A 132 -13.44 -6.70 11.14
N GLY A 133 -13.04 -5.61 11.77
CA GLY A 133 -11.64 -5.21 11.92
C GLY A 133 -11.01 -4.52 10.70
N TYR A 134 -11.77 -4.24 9.64
CA TYR A 134 -11.25 -3.57 8.44
C TYR A 134 -12.17 -2.45 7.97
N MET A 135 -11.58 -1.39 7.41
CA MET A 135 -12.32 -0.30 6.76
C MET A 135 -11.45 0.42 5.71
N HIS A 136 -12.10 1.08 4.76
CA HIS A 136 -11.46 2.05 3.88
C HIS A 136 -11.25 3.39 4.61
N ALA A 137 -10.27 3.43 5.55
CA ALA A 137 -9.98 4.62 6.35
C ALA A 137 -9.19 5.68 5.58
N CYS A 138 -8.50 5.28 4.49
CA CYS A 138 -7.71 6.17 3.63
C CYS A 138 -8.46 6.63 2.36
N GLY A 139 -9.65 6.06 2.10
CA GLY A 139 -10.51 6.48 0.99
C GLY A 139 -10.21 5.81 -0.35
N HIS A 140 -9.56 4.65 -0.37
CA HIS A 140 -9.25 3.92 -1.61
C HIS A 140 -10.51 3.45 -2.35
N ASP A 141 -11.63 3.24 -1.67
CA ASP A 141 -12.95 3.06 -2.26
C ASP A 141 -13.37 4.24 -3.15
N ALA A 142 -13.04 5.47 -2.74
CA ALA A 142 -13.26 6.67 -3.54
C ALA A 142 -12.25 6.76 -4.70
N HIS A 143 -11.01 6.31 -4.50
CA HIS A 143 -10.00 6.30 -5.57
C HIS A 143 -10.40 5.38 -6.72
N VAL A 144 -10.88 4.15 -6.44
CA VAL A 144 -11.47 3.26 -7.44
C VAL A 144 -12.58 3.97 -8.22
N THR A 145 -13.48 4.63 -7.50
CA THR A 145 -14.64 5.31 -8.09
C THR A 145 -14.21 6.49 -8.98
N ILE A 146 -13.19 7.25 -8.55
CA ILE A 146 -12.57 8.33 -9.35
C ILE A 146 -11.99 7.73 -10.64
N GLY A 147 -11.27 6.62 -10.55
CA GLY A 147 -10.70 5.94 -11.71
C GLY A 147 -11.77 5.54 -12.73
N ILE A 148 -12.85 4.93 -12.29
CA ILE A 148 -14.00 4.57 -13.16
C ILE A 148 -14.62 5.83 -13.79
N GLY A 149 -14.80 6.91 -13.02
CA GLY A 149 -15.31 8.18 -13.53
C GLY A 149 -14.40 8.81 -14.58
N VAL A 150 -13.09 8.70 -14.44
CA VAL A 150 -12.11 9.17 -15.44
C VAL A 150 -12.23 8.37 -16.74
N ILE A 151 -12.41 7.05 -16.67
CA ILE A 151 -12.66 6.24 -17.88
C ILE A 151 -13.91 6.75 -18.60
N ASP A 152 -15.02 6.95 -17.90
CA ASP A 152 -16.27 7.45 -18.51
C ASP A 152 -16.05 8.83 -19.15
N ALA A 153 -15.34 9.74 -18.49
CA ALA A 153 -15.04 11.05 -19.02
C ALA A 153 -14.17 10.99 -20.30
N ILE A 154 -13.16 10.12 -20.33
CA ILE A 154 -12.31 9.91 -21.52
C ILE A 154 -13.12 9.30 -22.67
N LEU A 155 -13.99 8.33 -22.41
CA LEU A 155 -14.83 7.72 -23.44
C LEU A 155 -15.82 8.71 -24.08
N GLU A 156 -16.24 9.73 -23.34
CA GLU A 156 -17.17 10.77 -23.80
C GLU A 156 -16.46 12.02 -24.39
N SER A 157 -15.14 12.10 -24.23
CA SER A 157 -14.33 13.26 -24.65
C SER A 157 -13.80 13.14 -26.09
N ASP A 158 -13.12 14.17 -26.57
CA ASP A 158 -12.35 14.19 -27.80
C ASP A 158 -10.85 13.86 -27.57
N PHE A 159 -10.53 13.19 -26.46
CA PHE A 159 -9.19 12.74 -26.12
C PHE A 159 -8.58 11.93 -27.27
N GLN A 160 -7.30 12.22 -27.59
CA GLN A 160 -6.50 11.46 -28.56
C GLN A 160 -5.26 10.92 -27.88
N GLY A 161 -5.06 9.60 -27.95
CA GLY A 161 -3.97 8.90 -27.30
C GLY A 161 -4.44 7.62 -26.61
N THR A 162 -3.66 7.12 -25.69
CA THR A 162 -3.97 5.93 -24.89
C THR A 162 -4.06 6.33 -23.41
N LEU A 163 -5.16 5.95 -22.74
CA LEU A 163 -5.24 5.96 -21.27
C LEU A 163 -4.99 4.55 -20.75
N LYS A 164 -4.08 4.41 -19.79
CA LYS A 164 -3.93 3.21 -18.97
C LYS A 164 -4.28 3.53 -17.53
N LEU A 165 -5.30 2.88 -16.99
CA LEU A 165 -5.71 3.05 -15.60
C LEU A 165 -5.29 1.83 -14.79
N PHE A 166 -4.50 2.08 -13.75
CA PHE A 166 -3.94 1.08 -12.84
C PHE A 166 -4.74 1.09 -11.54
N PHE A 167 -5.38 -0.02 -11.23
CA PHE A 167 -6.02 -0.29 -9.95
C PHE A 167 -5.03 -1.11 -9.11
N GLN A 168 -4.24 -0.42 -8.30
CA GLN A 168 -3.10 -0.99 -7.61
C GLN A 168 -3.49 -1.57 -6.25
N PRO A 169 -3.19 -2.86 -5.97
CA PRO A 169 -3.37 -3.46 -4.64
C PRO A 169 -2.22 -3.08 -3.70
N GLY A 170 -2.43 -3.28 -2.39
CA GLY A 170 -1.36 -3.38 -1.40
C GLY A 170 -0.63 -2.10 -1.06
N GLU A 171 -1.22 -0.91 -1.26
CA GLU A 171 -0.60 0.38 -0.94
C GLU A 171 -0.36 0.56 0.56
N GLU A 172 -1.32 0.22 1.40
CA GLU A 172 -1.28 0.42 2.86
C GLU A 172 -0.14 -0.36 3.56
N ARG A 173 0.43 -1.32 2.85
CA ARG A 173 1.63 -2.05 3.27
C ARG A 173 2.86 -1.73 2.44
N ILE A 174 2.75 -0.80 1.48
CA ILE A 174 3.83 -0.42 0.56
C ILE A 174 4.46 -1.63 -0.14
N VAL A 175 3.60 -2.51 -0.68
CA VAL A 175 4.02 -3.78 -1.30
C VAL A 175 3.51 -3.97 -2.73
N GLY A 176 2.52 -3.18 -3.17
CA GLY A 176 1.85 -3.35 -4.46
C GLY A 176 2.45 -2.55 -5.60
N GLY A 177 3.05 -1.39 -5.31
CA GLY A 177 3.59 -0.48 -6.32
C GLY A 177 4.74 -1.08 -7.13
N GLU A 178 5.74 -1.67 -6.47
CA GLU A 178 6.89 -2.28 -7.14
C GLU A 178 6.51 -3.41 -8.10
N PRO A 179 5.75 -4.45 -7.68
CA PRO A 179 5.35 -5.51 -8.61
C PRO A 179 4.41 -5.02 -9.73
N MET A 180 3.60 -3.99 -9.51
CA MET A 180 2.80 -3.40 -10.58
C MET A 180 3.67 -2.61 -11.57
N ALA A 181 4.66 -1.87 -11.10
CA ALA A 181 5.61 -1.16 -11.95
C ALA A 181 6.43 -2.14 -12.80
N ASN A 182 6.86 -3.27 -12.21
CA ASN A 182 7.64 -4.31 -12.89
C ASN A 182 6.78 -5.26 -13.75
N GLY A 183 5.45 -5.19 -13.67
CA GLY A 183 4.51 -6.01 -14.45
C GLY A 183 4.47 -5.71 -15.97
N GLY A 184 5.32 -4.78 -16.44
CA GLY A 184 5.52 -4.48 -17.87
C GLY A 184 4.39 -3.68 -18.53
N ARG A 185 3.50 -3.06 -17.73
CA ARG A 185 2.39 -2.24 -18.27
C ARG A 185 2.70 -0.74 -18.27
N LEU A 186 3.80 -0.32 -17.62
CA LEU A 186 4.26 1.06 -17.54
C LEU A 186 5.26 1.45 -18.64
N ASP A 187 5.86 0.48 -19.36
CA ASP A 187 7.01 0.70 -20.24
C ASP A 187 6.81 1.76 -21.35
N ASP A 188 5.57 1.98 -21.78
CA ASP A 188 5.21 2.91 -22.87
C ASP A 188 4.42 4.13 -22.41
N ILE A 189 4.44 4.44 -21.11
CA ILE A 189 3.74 5.61 -20.55
C ILE A 189 4.61 6.87 -20.70
N ASP A 190 4.03 7.91 -21.30
CA ASP A 190 4.67 9.23 -21.43
C ASP A 190 4.51 10.09 -20.18
N SER A 191 3.37 9.97 -19.50
CA SER A 191 3.03 10.70 -18.28
C SER A 191 2.17 9.87 -17.35
N LEU A 192 2.57 9.77 -16.06
CA LEU A 192 1.83 9.04 -15.04
C LEU A 192 1.32 10.00 -13.97
N PHE A 193 0.04 9.86 -13.64
CA PHE A 193 -0.61 10.54 -12.52
C PHE A 193 -0.98 9.51 -11.47
N ALA A 194 -0.88 9.90 -10.20
CA ALA A 194 -1.48 9.18 -9.07
C ALA A 194 -2.40 10.15 -8.33
N VAL A 195 -3.56 9.67 -7.91
CA VAL A 195 -4.54 10.47 -7.19
C VAL A 195 -4.71 9.96 -5.77
N HIS A 196 -4.83 10.88 -4.83
CA HIS A 196 -5.20 10.56 -3.46
C HIS A 196 -6.17 11.61 -2.92
N VAL A 197 -7.25 11.19 -2.22
CA VAL A 197 -8.15 12.12 -1.53
C VAL A 197 -7.41 12.85 -0.42
N GLY A 198 -7.61 14.16 -0.29
CA GLY A 198 -6.91 14.98 0.70
C GLY A 198 -7.36 14.65 2.12
N LEU A 199 -6.42 14.33 3.02
CA LEU A 199 -6.73 13.98 4.40
C LEU A 199 -6.90 15.22 5.28
N ASP A 200 -6.06 16.24 5.14
CA ASP A 200 -6.04 17.46 5.97
C ASP A 200 -6.46 18.73 5.19
N HIS A 201 -7.09 18.55 4.03
CA HIS A 201 -7.51 19.64 3.16
C HIS A 201 -9.04 19.80 3.13
N PRO A 202 -9.56 21.04 3.03
CA PRO A 202 -11.00 21.26 2.93
C PRO A 202 -11.56 20.80 1.59
N SER A 203 -12.83 20.41 1.56
CA SER A 203 -13.52 20.08 0.30
C SER A 203 -13.45 21.23 -0.70
N GLY A 204 -13.11 20.89 -1.95
CA GLY A 204 -12.93 21.87 -3.04
C GLY A 204 -11.51 22.41 -3.14
N GLU A 205 -10.56 22.00 -2.30
CA GLU A 205 -9.16 22.29 -2.48
C GLU A 205 -8.47 21.16 -3.27
N VAL A 206 -7.63 21.55 -4.23
CA VAL A 206 -6.79 20.65 -5.03
C VAL A 206 -5.33 20.97 -4.77
N VAL A 207 -4.56 19.94 -4.41
CA VAL A 207 -3.09 20.00 -4.35
C VAL A 207 -2.56 19.42 -5.65
N ALA A 208 -1.91 20.25 -6.47
CA ALA A 208 -1.50 19.85 -7.82
C ALA A 208 -0.33 18.87 -7.85
N GLY A 209 0.39 18.73 -6.75
CA GLY A 209 1.46 17.73 -6.62
C GLY A 209 2.07 17.67 -5.24
N ILE A 210 2.92 16.67 -5.02
CA ILE A 210 3.63 16.46 -3.76
C ILE A 210 5.10 16.81 -3.91
N ASP A 211 5.61 17.66 -3.01
CA ASP A 211 7.02 18.10 -3.01
C ASP A 211 7.86 17.24 -2.04
N GLY A 212 7.83 15.94 -2.26
CA GLY A 212 8.66 14.94 -1.60
C GLY A 212 7.88 13.92 -0.77
N PHE A 213 7.94 12.68 -1.23
CA PHE A 213 7.59 11.49 -0.46
C PHE A 213 8.83 10.99 0.27
N LEU A 214 8.69 10.59 1.52
CA LEU A 214 9.78 9.94 2.26
C LEU A 214 9.98 8.52 1.74
N ALA A 215 11.25 8.16 1.46
CA ALA A 215 11.57 6.76 1.26
C ALA A 215 11.44 5.97 2.57
N VAL A 216 10.95 4.74 2.49
CA VAL A 216 10.76 3.85 3.64
C VAL A 216 11.18 2.42 3.31
N ALA A 217 11.72 1.72 4.29
CA ALA A 217 11.87 0.26 4.29
C ALA A 217 11.39 -0.29 5.63
N GLN A 218 10.45 -1.21 5.57
CA GLN A 218 9.90 -1.94 6.72
C GLN A 218 10.58 -3.30 6.81
N PHE A 219 10.89 -3.75 8.03
CA PHE A 219 11.58 -5.01 8.26
C PHE A 219 10.99 -5.80 9.42
N ALA A 220 11.10 -7.13 9.34
CA ALA A 220 11.01 -8.03 10.47
C ALA A 220 12.38 -8.65 10.74
N ALA A 221 12.77 -8.74 12.01
CA ALA A 221 14.00 -9.41 12.41
C ALA A 221 13.70 -10.47 13.46
N THR A 222 13.89 -11.74 13.09
CA THR A 222 13.66 -12.88 13.97
C THR A 222 14.99 -13.38 14.54
N PHE A 223 15.21 -13.11 15.82
CA PHE A 223 16.33 -13.63 16.58
C PHE A 223 16.07 -15.07 17.00
N ARG A 224 17.04 -15.96 16.76
CA ARG A 224 16.97 -17.39 17.12
C ARG A 224 18.18 -17.74 17.99
N GLY A 225 17.90 -18.24 19.17
CA GLY A 225 18.86 -18.70 20.14
C GLY A 225 18.56 -20.13 20.58
N ALA A 226 18.92 -20.46 21.83
CA ALA A 226 18.70 -21.77 22.43
C ALA A 226 17.94 -21.67 23.75
N SER A 227 16.89 -22.48 23.91
CA SER A 227 16.09 -22.54 25.11
C SER A 227 16.84 -23.21 26.26
N ALA A 228 16.67 -22.68 27.48
CA ALA A 228 17.19 -23.31 28.71
C ALA A 228 16.34 -22.95 29.93
N HIS A 229 16.46 -23.72 31.01
CA HIS A 229 15.82 -23.35 32.27
C HIS A 229 16.58 -22.23 32.95
N ALA A 230 16.01 -21.05 33.04
CA ALA A 230 16.69 -19.84 33.51
C ALA A 230 17.24 -19.90 34.94
N GLY A 231 16.69 -20.76 35.81
CA GLY A 231 17.17 -20.92 37.18
C GLY A 231 18.09 -22.13 37.37
N ALA A 232 18.00 -23.18 36.52
CA ALA A 232 18.76 -24.40 36.71
C ALA A 232 20.04 -24.50 35.86
N ARG A 233 19.98 -24.05 34.60
CA ARG A 233 21.10 -24.10 33.65
C ARG A 233 21.03 -22.93 32.68
N PRO A 234 21.10 -21.66 33.16
CA PRO A 234 21.03 -20.49 32.29
C PRO A 234 22.16 -20.44 31.26
N GLU A 235 23.33 -20.99 31.58
CA GLU A 235 24.52 -21.08 30.73
C GLU A 235 24.36 -22.00 29.50
N ALA A 236 23.31 -22.81 29.47
CA ALA A 236 23.02 -23.69 28.33
C ALA A 236 22.10 -23.07 27.30
N GLY A 237 21.66 -21.83 27.51
CA GLY A 237 20.75 -21.13 26.60
C GLY A 237 21.40 -19.89 25.97
N ASP A 238 20.99 -19.60 24.71
CA ASP A 238 21.30 -18.37 24.01
C ASP A 238 20.05 -17.51 23.97
N ASN A 239 20.09 -16.32 24.60
CA ASN A 239 18.90 -15.55 24.92
C ASN A 239 18.51 -14.59 23.79
N ALA A 240 17.55 -15.01 22.96
CA ALA A 240 17.02 -14.18 21.87
C ALA A 240 16.38 -12.85 22.34
N MET A 241 15.80 -12.80 23.56
CA MET A 241 15.24 -11.57 24.12
C MET A 241 16.33 -10.54 24.44
N GLN A 242 17.51 -10.99 24.90
CA GLN A 242 18.62 -10.07 25.13
C GLN A 242 19.21 -9.57 23.81
N ALA A 243 19.28 -10.42 22.77
CA ALA A 243 19.70 -10.00 21.44
C ALA A 243 18.76 -8.92 20.87
N ALA A 244 17.44 -9.15 20.93
CA ALA A 244 16.44 -8.19 20.50
C ALA A 244 16.51 -6.87 21.29
N ALA A 245 16.63 -6.92 22.63
CA ALA A 245 16.77 -5.74 23.47
C ALA A 245 18.05 -4.93 23.16
N ALA A 246 19.18 -5.61 22.92
CA ALA A 246 20.42 -4.98 22.49
C ALA A 246 20.27 -4.33 21.11
N ALA A 247 19.61 -5.01 20.16
CA ALA A 247 19.31 -4.47 18.84
C ALA A 247 18.49 -3.19 18.95
N ILE A 248 17.33 -3.22 19.62
CA ILE A 248 16.43 -2.06 19.78
C ILE A 248 17.19 -0.87 20.38
N GLY A 249 17.95 -1.08 21.45
CA GLY A 249 18.73 -0.01 22.08
C GLY A 249 19.78 0.64 21.17
N ASN A 250 20.40 -0.14 20.28
CA ASN A 250 21.41 0.36 19.36
C ASN A 250 20.86 0.91 18.06
N LEU A 251 19.69 0.46 17.58
CA LEU A 251 19.00 1.01 16.40
C LEU A 251 18.74 2.52 16.57
N TYR A 252 18.26 2.93 17.72
CA TYR A 252 18.03 4.37 18.01
C TYR A 252 19.35 5.16 18.15
N GLY A 253 20.48 4.47 18.30
CA GLY A 253 21.84 5.04 18.34
C GLY A 253 22.49 5.24 16.97
N ILE A 254 21.88 4.80 15.87
CA ILE A 254 22.41 5.01 14.50
C ILE A 254 22.57 6.52 14.26
N PRO A 255 23.77 6.98 13.84
CA PRO A 255 24.02 8.41 13.61
C PRO A 255 23.08 8.98 12.54
N ARG A 256 22.50 10.15 12.81
CA ARG A 256 21.72 10.86 11.81
C ARG A 256 22.62 11.37 10.69
N HIS A 257 22.17 11.30 9.45
CA HIS A 257 22.97 11.71 8.31
C HIS A 257 22.99 13.23 8.16
N SER A 258 24.11 13.78 7.69
CA SER A 258 24.30 15.24 7.58
C SER A 258 23.63 15.88 6.35
N THR A 259 23.21 15.07 5.37
CA THR A 259 22.64 15.56 4.10
C THR A 259 21.12 15.60 4.09
N GLY A 260 20.45 15.02 5.09
CA GLY A 260 19.00 15.02 5.18
C GLY A 260 18.48 14.31 6.41
N SER A 261 17.16 14.26 6.53
CA SER A 261 16.48 13.63 7.66
C SER A 261 16.45 12.12 7.51
N THR A 262 16.71 11.43 8.62
CA THR A 262 16.62 9.97 8.71
C THR A 262 15.87 9.57 9.98
N ARG A 263 15.11 8.47 9.92
CA ARG A 263 14.34 7.95 11.05
C ARG A 263 14.50 6.44 11.15
N VAL A 264 14.33 5.92 12.36
CA VAL A 264 14.20 4.49 12.66
C VAL A 264 13.17 4.33 13.77
N ASN A 265 12.34 3.32 13.65
CA ASN A 265 11.39 2.94 14.68
C ASN A 265 11.30 1.41 14.78
N VAL A 266 11.09 0.88 16.00
CA VAL A 266 10.65 -0.49 16.24
C VAL A 266 9.29 -0.40 16.89
N GLY A 267 8.27 -0.90 16.19
CA GLY A 267 6.86 -0.80 16.60
C GLY A 267 6.33 -2.06 17.27
N VAL A 268 6.89 -3.23 16.94
CA VAL A 268 6.42 -4.53 17.45
C VAL A 268 7.57 -5.32 18.04
N VAL A 269 7.31 -6.02 19.14
CA VAL A 269 8.21 -6.99 19.75
C VAL A 269 7.38 -8.18 20.23
N GLU A 270 7.67 -9.37 19.73
CA GLU A 270 6.98 -10.60 20.11
C GLU A 270 7.98 -11.70 20.45
N GLY A 271 7.68 -12.46 21.51
CA GLY A 271 8.53 -13.62 21.86
C GLY A 271 8.50 -14.02 23.32
N GLY A 272 9.15 -15.15 23.56
CA GLY A 272 9.17 -15.81 24.88
C GLY A 272 7.96 -16.71 25.11
N THR A 273 8.08 -17.64 26.08
CA THR A 273 7.05 -18.64 26.38
C THR A 273 6.69 -18.70 27.87
N ALA A 274 7.67 -18.55 28.77
CA ALA A 274 7.46 -18.58 30.21
C ALA A 274 8.57 -17.84 30.96
N THR A 275 8.28 -17.34 32.16
CA THR A 275 9.20 -16.53 32.97
C THR A 275 10.47 -17.27 33.42
N ASN A 276 10.45 -18.59 33.47
CA ASN A 276 11.57 -19.44 33.90
C ASN A 276 12.29 -20.12 32.72
N ILE A 277 11.99 -19.74 31.49
CA ILE A 277 12.63 -20.24 30.26
C ILE A 277 13.40 -19.13 29.59
N VAL A 278 14.66 -19.39 29.21
CA VAL A 278 15.45 -18.53 28.33
C VAL A 278 14.79 -18.54 26.95
N PRO A 279 14.33 -17.39 26.41
CA PRO A 279 13.65 -17.32 25.12
C PRO A 279 14.58 -17.71 23.96
N GLU A 280 14.16 -18.69 23.16
CA GLU A 280 14.89 -19.12 21.96
C GLU A 280 14.48 -18.40 20.70
N ARG A 281 13.34 -17.65 20.72
CA ARG A 281 12.85 -16.89 19.58
C ARG A 281 12.20 -15.58 20.02
N VAL A 282 12.62 -14.49 19.36
CA VAL A 282 12.00 -13.17 19.47
C VAL A 282 12.01 -12.53 18.11
N THR A 283 10.87 -11.97 17.69
CA THR A 283 10.73 -11.17 16.46
C THR A 283 10.53 -9.71 16.85
N ILE A 284 11.17 -8.81 16.15
CA ILE A 284 10.89 -7.38 16.18
C ILE A 284 10.50 -6.92 14.78
N GLU A 285 9.56 -5.97 14.70
CA GLU A 285 9.20 -5.32 13.45
C GLU A 285 9.42 -3.82 13.59
N GLY A 286 9.92 -3.22 12.51
CA GLY A 286 10.26 -1.81 12.49
C GLY A 286 10.38 -1.25 11.09
N GLU A 287 10.71 0.03 11.03
CA GLU A 287 10.92 0.74 9.79
C GLU A 287 12.11 1.70 9.87
N VAL A 288 12.67 1.99 8.72
CA VAL A 288 13.61 3.09 8.51
C VAL A 288 13.08 4.01 7.43
N ARG A 289 13.33 5.32 7.57
CA ARG A 289 12.93 6.33 6.58
C ARG A 289 14.09 7.28 6.28
N GLY A 290 14.06 7.84 5.07
CA GLY A 290 14.95 8.90 4.62
C GLY A 290 14.24 9.92 3.75
N ASP A 291 14.72 11.18 3.76
CA ASP A 291 14.23 12.22 2.83
C ASP A 291 14.50 11.83 1.36
N THR A 292 15.47 10.93 1.13
CA THR A 292 15.78 10.35 -0.17
C THR A 292 15.97 8.85 -0.06
N THR A 293 15.86 8.16 -1.19
CA THR A 293 16.10 6.71 -1.29
C THR A 293 17.47 6.33 -0.76
N GLU A 294 18.52 7.09 -1.10
CA GLU A 294 19.89 6.82 -0.63
C GLU A 294 20.03 6.94 0.90
N LEU A 295 19.29 7.88 1.51
CA LEU A 295 19.27 8.04 2.96
C LEU A 295 18.53 6.91 3.66
N MET A 296 17.47 6.41 3.06
CA MET A 296 16.75 5.22 3.54
C MET A 296 17.65 3.99 3.44
N GLU A 297 18.33 3.79 2.30
CA GLU A 297 19.26 2.68 2.08
C GLU A 297 20.45 2.72 3.06
N TYR A 298 20.97 3.91 3.38
CA TYR A 298 21.94 4.08 4.44
C TYR A 298 21.40 3.57 5.79
N MET A 299 20.21 3.99 6.17
CA MET A 299 19.58 3.56 7.43
C MET A 299 19.30 2.06 7.44
N GLU A 300 18.88 1.48 6.34
CA GLU A 300 18.62 0.05 6.18
C GLU A 300 19.92 -0.76 6.37
N ALA A 301 21.00 -0.35 5.72
CA ALA A 301 22.31 -1.00 5.85
C ALA A 301 22.84 -0.96 7.30
N GLU A 302 22.77 0.20 7.96
CA GLU A 302 23.16 0.36 9.36
C GLU A 302 22.26 -0.48 10.30
N THR A 303 20.96 -0.52 10.02
CA THR A 303 19.99 -1.36 10.75
C THR A 303 20.37 -2.83 10.66
N HIS A 304 20.62 -3.35 9.46
CA HIS A 304 21.03 -4.74 9.24
C HIS A 304 22.35 -5.06 9.96
N GLN A 305 23.31 -4.13 9.98
CA GLN A 305 24.55 -4.30 10.71
C GLN A 305 24.32 -4.38 12.23
N VAL A 306 23.48 -3.52 12.79
CA VAL A 306 23.12 -3.52 14.21
C VAL A 306 22.43 -4.83 14.60
N LEU A 307 21.45 -5.28 13.81
CA LEU A 307 20.70 -6.52 14.05
C LEU A 307 21.62 -7.75 14.09
N ARG A 308 22.50 -7.90 13.08
CA ARG A 308 23.47 -9.02 13.03
C ARG A 308 24.49 -8.95 14.17
N SER A 309 24.95 -7.75 14.52
CA SER A 309 25.91 -7.56 15.62
C SER A 309 25.29 -7.90 16.96
N ALA A 310 24.04 -7.50 17.20
CA ALA A 310 23.31 -7.80 18.43
C ALA A 310 23.04 -9.30 18.57
N ALA A 311 22.66 -9.99 17.50
CA ALA A 311 22.51 -11.43 17.49
C ALA A 311 23.81 -12.14 17.89
N GLY A 312 24.91 -11.82 17.21
CA GLY A 312 26.22 -12.42 17.48
C GLY A 312 26.76 -12.14 18.89
N MET A 313 26.43 -10.97 19.49
CA MET A 313 26.81 -10.65 20.86
C MET A 313 26.18 -11.59 21.89
N HIS A 314 25.05 -12.18 21.59
CA HIS A 314 24.29 -13.08 22.49
C HIS A 314 24.25 -14.55 22.03
N GLY A 315 25.12 -14.94 21.06
CA GLY A 315 25.19 -16.30 20.55
C GLY A 315 23.97 -16.71 19.70
N CYS A 316 23.16 -15.74 19.25
CA CYS A 316 21.97 -15.96 18.45
C CYS A 316 22.27 -15.76 16.95
N ASP A 317 21.43 -16.36 16.11
CA ASP A 317 21.28 -16.00 14.69
C ASP A 317 20.13 -14.99 14.53
N VAL A 318 20.11 -14.29 13.38
CA VAL A 318 18.99 -13.40 13.00
C VAL A 318 18.65 -13.56 11.53
N ASP A 319 17.37 -13.83 11.26
CA ASP A 319 16.78 -13.72 9.94
C ASP A 319 16.15 -12.31 9.81
N ILE A 320 16.39 -11.64 8.67
CA ILE A 320 15.87 -10.30 8.40
C ILE A 320 15.09 -10.36 7.11
N ASP A 321 13.79 -10.06 7.20
CA ASP A 321 12.87 -10.06 6.09
C ASP A 321 12.40 -8.63 5.82
N THR A 322 12.26 -8.26 4.54
CA THR A 322 11.60 -7.01 4.12
C THR A 322 10.08 -7.19 4.18
N LEU A 323 9.37 -6.27 4.83
CA LEU A 323 7.90 -6.29 4.93
C LEU A 323 7.23 -5.39 3.90
N GLY A 324 7.92 -4.33 3.47
CA GLY A 324 7.47 -3.37 2.48
C GLY A 324 8.54 -2.33 2.23
N ARG A 325 8.50 -1.70 1.06
CA ARG A 325 9.47 -0.67 0.67
C ARG A 325 8.85 0.31 -0.31
N ALA A 326 9.24 1.59 -0.23
CA ALA A 326 8.95 2.59 -1.23
C ALA A 326 10.12 3.57 -1.37
N PRO A 327 10.52 3.94 -2.59
CA PRO A 327 11.53 4.98 -2.82
C PRO A 327 10.94 6.37 -2.53
N SER A 328 11.83 7.37 -2.45
CA SER A 328 11.40 8.77 -2.42
C SER A 328 11.05 9.25 -3.83
N ALA A 329 10.08 10.12 -3.94
CA ALA A 329 9.75 10.79 -5.19
C ALA A 329 9.27 12.22 -4.94
N ARG A 330 9.07 12.96 -6.01
CA ARG A 330 8.36 14.24 -6.04
C ARG A 330 7.64 14.39 -7.37
N SER A 331 6.52 15.08 -7.37
CA SER A 331 5.76 15.34 -8.59
C SER A 331 6.57 16.19 -9.57
N ASP A 332 6.50 15.85 -10.87
CA ASP A 332 7.10 16.61 -11.94
C ASP A 332 6.52 18.03 -12.01
N SER A 333 7.37 19.03 -12.21
CA SER A 333 6.95 20.44 -12.16
C SER A 333 6.10 20.87 -13.34
N GLU A 334 6.25 20.25 -14.52
CA GLU A 334 5.46 20.57 -15.71
C GLU A 334 4.05 19.96 -15.56
N LEU A 335 3.96 18.68 -15.12
CA LEU A 335 2.69 18.03 -14.85
C LEU A 335 1.92 18.72 -13.73
N ARG A 336 2.59 19.15 -12.65
CA ARG A 336 1.95 19.98 -11.59
C ARG A 336 1.33 21.26 -12.17
N GLY A 337 2.06 21.95 -13.05
CA GLY A 337 1.53 23.15 -13.71
C GLY A 337 0.26 22.87 -14.50
N ILE A 338 0.22 21.77 -15.25
CA ILE A 338 -0.96 21.34 -16.00
C ILE A 338 -2.13 21.04 -15.04
N VAL A 339 -1.89 20.27 -13.98
CA VAL A 339 -2.93 19.94 -12.97
C VAL A 339 -3.47 21.22 -12.31
N ALA A 340 -2.58 22.15 -11.93
CA ALA A 340 -2.99 23.42 -11.31
C ALA A 340 -3.86 24.27 -12.22
N ASP A 341 -3.48 24.40 -13.49
CA ASP A 341 -4.22 25.18 -14.48
C ASP A 341 -5.62 24.58 -14.73
N VAL A 342 -5.70 23.26 -14.92
CA VAL A 342 -6.97 22.55 -15.13
C VAL A 342 -7.86 22.63 -13.89
N ALA A 343 -7.30 22.41 -12.70
CA ALA A 343 -8.05 22.50 -11.45
C ALA A 343 -8.63 23.90 -11.22
N ALA A 344 -7.89 24.95 -11.54
CA ALA A 344 -8.36 26.33 -11.38
C ALA A 344 -9.59 26.67 -12.26
N ASP A 345 -9.75 25.99 -13.39
CA ASP A 345 -10.86 26.17 -14.32
C ASP A 345 -12.00 25.15 -14.10
N THR A 346 -11.87 24.26 -13.10
CA THR A 346 -12.85 23.18 -12.81
C THR A 346 -13.93 23.67 -11.84
N ASP A 347 -15.19 23.46 -12.20
CA ASP A 347 -16.34 23.78 -11.34
C ASP A 347 -16.27 23.02 -10.01
N GLY A 348 -16.48 23.71 -8.90
CA GLY A 348 -16.43 23.14 -7.54
C GLY A 348 -15.05 23.19 -6.89
N VAL A 349 -13.99 23.47 -7.61
CA VAL A 349 -12.68 23.78 -7.03
C VAL A 349 -12.68 25.21 -6.50
N THR A 350 -12.34 25.38 -5.24
CA THR A 350 -12.34 26.69 -4.53
C THR A 350 -10.95 27.23 -4.28
N SER A 351 -9.96 26.36 -4.23
CA SER A 351 -8.54 26.73 -4.09
C SER A 351 -7.64 25.66 -4.72
N VAL A 352 -6.48 26.11 -5.21
CA VAL A 352 -5.44 25.23 -5.78
C VAL A 352 -4.12 25.56 -5.10
N LEU A 353 -3.47 24.54 -4.56
CA LEU A 353 -2.09 24.61 -4.06
C LEU A 353 -1.16 24.01 -5.12
N ASP A 354 -0.04 24.66 -5.39
CA ASP A 354 0.96 24.17 -6.36
C ASP A 354 1.56 22.83 -5.91
N ALA A 355 1.90 22.73 -4.63
CA ALA A 355 2.37 21.49 -4.01
C ALA A 355 2.17 21.53 -2.50
N ASP A 356 2.12 20.34 -1.89
CA ASP A 356 2.23 20.17 -0.45
C ASP A 356 3.26 19.08 -0.11
N HIS A 357 3.60 18.99 1.17
CA HIS A 357 4.56 18.03 1.69
C HIS A 357 3.81 16.94 2.45
N LEU A 358 3.68 15.76 1.83
CA LEU A 358 2.87 14.68 2.42
C LEU A 358 3.38 14.22 3.80
N GLY A 359 4.69 14.26 4.06
CA GLY A 359 5.30 13.80 5.33
C GLY A 359 5.23 12.29 5.53
N GLY A 360 4.63 11.56 4.61
CA GLY A 360 4.46 10.12 4.56
C GLY A 360 5.27 9.46 3.43
N SER A 361 5.05 8.17 3.25
CA SER A 361 5.57 7.37 2.14
C SER A 361 4.39 6.81 1.35
N GLU A 362 4.60 6.54 0.08
CA GLU A 362 3.60 6.10 -0.87
C GLU A 362 4.29 5.21 -1.91
N ASP A 363 3.72 4.07 -2.26
CA ASP A 363 4.36 3.14 -3.19
C ASP A 363 4.05 3.41 -4.68
N ALA A 364 3.20 4.41 -4.99
CA ALA A 364 3.13 5.01 -6.34
C ALA A 364 4.45 5.69 -6.76
N THR A 365 5.44 5.72 -5.89
CA THR A 365 6.78 6.29 -6.14
C THR A 365 7.70 5.35 -6.94
N TYR A 366 7.29 4.12 -7.25
CA TYR A 366 7.93 3.20 -8.19
C TYR A 366 7.54 3.56 -9.64
#